data_fbed9e85ebc4aff62068926955026d3a
#
_entry.id   fbed9e85ebc4aff62068926955026d3a
#
_cell.length_a   1.000
_cell.length_b   1.000
_cell.length_c   1.000
_cell.angle_alpha   90.00
_cell.angle_beta   90.00
_cell.angle_gamma   90.00
#
_symmetry.space_group_name_H-M   'P 1'
#
loop_
_entity.id
_entity.type
_entity.pdbx_description
1 polymer ?
#
loop_
_entity_poly.entity_id
_entity_poly.type
_entity_poly.pdbx_seq_one_letter_code
_entity_poly.pdbx_strand_id
1 'polypeptide(L)'
;RFSSTVSHKRILIKFILSEVILTLLVIMLARPQVGNRIASKKNKKGIETIIALDISNSMLAQDVPPSRLEKSKLMVENLMTKFSEDKIGLIVFAGDAFVQLPITSDYISAKMFLDNISPSLIGTQGTDIGKALNLAIHSFTPNSKIGKAIIVITDGEDNEGGAEEMANEAEKKGIKVFIL
;
A
#
# COMPACT_ATOMS: atom_id res chain seq x y z
N ARG A 1 3.61 64.94 -45.23
CA ARG A 1 4.82 64.72 -44.40
C ARG A 1 4.39 64.55 -42.95
N PHE A 2 4.18 63.32 -42.53
CA PHE A 2 3.98 63.01 -41.10
C PHE A 2 5.33 62.50 -40.57
N SER A 3 6.10 63.34 -39.95
CA SER A 3 7.25 62.90 -39.17
C SER A 3 6.76 62.61 -37.76
N SER A 4 6.42 61.33 -37.50
CA SER A 4 6.15 60.89 -36.14
C SER A 4 7.50 60.85 -35.41
N THR A 5 7.73 61.81 -34.55
CA THR A 5 8.80 61.77 -33.56
C THR A 5 8.54 60.61 -32.59
N VAL A 6 9.06 59.45 -32.94
CA VAL A 6 8.98 58.27 -32.06
C VAL A 6 9.87 58.53 -30.86
N SER A 7 9.25 58.81 -29.72
CA SER A 7 9.98 59.03 -28.47
C SER A 7 10.76 57.75 -28.09
N HIS A 8 12.08 57.80 -28.04
CA HIS A 8 12.95 56.67 -27.61
C HIS A 8 12.51 56.08 -26.26
N LYS A 9 11.94 56.89 -25.36
CA LYS A 9 11.36 56.42 -24.08
C LYS A 9 10.22 55.44 -24.27
N ARG A 10 9.34 55.68 -25.26
CA ARG A 10 8.19 54.75 -25.54
C ARG A 10 8.64 53.43 -26.12
N ILE A 11 9.70 53.44 -26.92
CA ILE A 11 10.30 52.19 -27.47
C ILE A 11 10.93 51.38 -26.34
N LEU A 12 11.68 52.04 -25.44
CA LEU A 12 12.33 51.42 -24.29
C LEU A 12 11.27 50.77 -23.35
N ILE A 13 10.19 51.52 -23.06
CA ILE A 13 9.11 51.00 -22.19
C ILE A 13 8.44 49.77 -22.81
N LYS A 14 8.16 49.79 -24.11
CA LYS A 14 7.57 48.64 -24.79
C LYS A 14 8.50 47.43 -24.77
N PHE A 15 9.81 47.65 -24.96
CA PHE A 15 10.80 46.57 -24.90
C PHE A 15 10.85 45.94 -23.49
N ILE A 16 10.96 46.76 -22.44
CA ILE A 16 10.95 46.28 -21.05
C ILE A 16 9.66 45.53 -20.73
N LEU A 17 8.52 46.05 -21.19
CA LEU A 17 7.23 45.39 -20.95
C LEU A 17 7.15 44.02 -21.65
N SER A 18 7.66 43.92 -22.89
CA SER A 18 7.67 42.64 -23.61
C SER A 18 8.59 41.61 -22.94
N GLU A 19 9.73 42.03 -22.39
CA GLU A 19 10.66 41.18 -21.67
C GLU A 19 10.06 40.65 -20.36
N VAL A 20 9.35 41.52 -19.62
CA VAL A 20 8.62 41.12 -18.41
C VAL A 20 7.53 40.10 -18.72
N ILE A 21 6.76 40.32 -19.79
CA ILE A 21 5.71 39.37 -20.20
C ILE A 21 6.34 38.02 -20.59
N LEU A 22 7.44 38.03 -21.34
CA LEU A 22 8.14 36.81 -21.75
C LEU A 22 8.63 36.03 -20.53
N THR A 23 9.26 36.73 -19.58
CA THR A 23 9.76 36.14 -18.34
C THR A 23 8.65 35.51 -17.52
N LEU A 24 7.52 36.21 -17.37
CA LEU A 24 6.35 35.67 -16.67
C LEU A 24 5.77 34.43 -17.36
N LEU A 25 5.77 34.43 -18.70
CA LEU A 25 5.31 33.30 -19.50
C LEU A 25 6.22 32.07 -19.32
N VAL A 26 7.53 32.28 -19.30
CA VAL A 26 8.52 31.21 -19.02
C VAL A 26 8.32 30.64 -17.61
N ILE A 27 8.12 31.48 -16.60
CA ILE A 27 7.87 31.05 -15.22
C ILE A 27 6.56 30.25 -15.14
N MET A 28 5.53 30.68 -15.84
CA MET A 28 4.25 29.98 -15.89
C MET A 28 4.36 28.59 -16.57
N LEU A 29 5.12 28.50 -17.67
CA LEU A 29 5.39 27.25 -18.37
C LEU A 29 6.29 26.30 -17.58
N ALA A 30 7.24 26.84 -16.82
CA ALA A 30 8.15 26.06 -15.97
C ALA A 30 7.41 25.33 -14.84
N ARG A 31 6.14 25.68 -14.56
CA ARG A 31 5.32 25.09 -13.48
C ARG A 31 6.18 24.78 -12.24
N PRO A 32 6.76 25.78 -11.56
CA PRO A 32 7.56 25.52 -10.38
C PRO A 32 6.69 24.77 -9.38
N GLN A 33 6.86 23.45 -9.33
CA GLN A 33 6.20 22.61 -8.33
C GLN A 33 6.90 22.87 -7.01
N VAL A 34 6.48 23.87 -6.29
CA VAL A 34 6.78 24.00 -4.86
C VAL A 34 6.00 22.88 -4.18
N GLY A 35 6.49 21.65 -4.34
CA GLY A 35 6.00 20.52 -3.58
C GLY A 35 6.28 20.85 -2.13
N ASN A 36 5.24 21.15 -1.37
CA ASN A 36 5.28 20.92 0.05
C ASN A 36 5.57 19.43 0.22
N ARG A 37 6.87 19.07 0.19
CA ARG A 37 7.28 17.86 0.87
C ARG A 37 6.88 18.09 2.31
N ILE A 38 5.70 17.61 2.65
CA ILE A 38 5.35 17.36 4.04
C ILE A 38 6.37 16.31 4.48
N ALA A 39 7.56 16.79 4.80
CA ALA A 39 8.54 16.04 5.52
C ALA A 39 8.06 15.97 6.98
N SER A 40 6.89 15.39 7.17
CA SER A 40 6.52 14.82 8.45
C SER A 40 7.32 13.52 8.60
N LYS A 41 8.63 13.64 8.56
CA LYS A 41 9.53 12.62 9.05
C LYS A 41 9.65 12.78 10.57
N LYS A 42 8.51 12.86 11.26
CA LYS A 42 8.45 12.37 12.63
C LYS A 42 8.80 10.89 12.50
N ASN A 43 9.84 10.45 13.21
CA ASN A 43 10.14 9.03 13.42
C ASN A 43 8.97 8.41 14.20
N LYS A 44 7.86 8.19 13.52
CA LYS A 44 6.75 7.45 14.05
C LYS A 44 7.20 6.00 14.06
N LYS A 45 7.28 5.42 15.24
CA LYS A 45 7.62 4.02 15.47
C LYS A 45 6.40 3.13 15.17
N GLY A 46 5.81 3.27 13.97
CA GLY A 46 4.79 2.36 13.49
C GLY A 46 5.36 0.95 13.31
N ILE A 47 4.52 -0.05 13.31
CA ILE A 47 4.89 -1.42 12.98
C ILE A 47 4.60 -1.70 11.49
N GLU A 48 5.28 -2.70 10.93
CA GLU A 48 4.93 -3.26 9.63
C GLU A 48 4.06 -4.49 9.89
N THR A 49 2.82 -4.47 9.40
CA THR A 49 1.88 -5.58 9.55
C THR A 49 1.53 -6.14 8.18
N ILE A 50 1.74 -7.44 7.98
CA ILE A 50 1.26 -8.14 6.80
C ILE A 50 0.04 -8.96 7.19
N ILE A 51 -1.04 -8.78 6.46
CA ILE A 51 -2.25 -9.58 6.59
C ILE A 51 -2.24 -10.63 5.48
N ALA A 52 -2.24 -11.91 5.87
CA ALA A 52 -2.39 -13.04 4.97
C ALA A 52 -3.84 -13.53 5.06
N LEU A 53 -4.60 -13.33 3.99
CA LEU A 53 -6.02 -13.67 3.91
C LEU A 53 -6.21 -14.93 3.08
N ASP A 54 -6.81 -15.92 3.69
CA ASP A 54 -7.25 -17.14 3.01
C ASP A 54 -8.40 -16.84 2.05
N ILE A 55 -8.25 -17.26 0.82
CA ILE A 55 -9.26 -17.14 -0.23
C ILE A 55 -9.59 -18.49 -0.88
N SER A 56 -9.33 -19.58 -0.16
CA SER A 56 -9.74 -20.92 -0.57
C SER A 56 -11.26 -21.04 -0.69
N ASN A 57 -11.73 -22.06 -1.37
CA ASN A 57 -13.16 -22.26 -1.59
C ASN A 57 -13.95 -22.49 -0.29
N SER A 58 -13.33 -23.00 0.78
CA SER A 58 -13.96 -23.14 2.09
C SER A 58 -14.41 -21.81 2.68
N MET A 59 -13.68 -20.72 2.36
CA MET A 59 -14.01 -19.36 2.78
C MET A 59 -15.29 -18.79 2.13
N LEU A 60 -15.83 -19.47 1.11
CA LEU A 60 -17.14 -19.12 0.53
C LEU A 60 -18.33 -19.64 1.35
N ALA A 61 -18.09 -20.45 2.37
CA ALA A 61 -19.14 -20.96 3.25
C ALA A 61 -19.93 -19.81 3.89
N GLN A 62 -21.25 -19.99 3.95
CA GLN A 62 -22.21 -19.00 4.45
C GLN A 62 -22.74 -19.34 5.86
N ASP A 63 -22.01 -20.15 6.60
CA ASP A 63 -22.30 -20.42 8.01
C ASP A 63 -22.17 -19.16 8.88
N VAL A 64 -21.38 -18.20 8.39
CA VAL A 64 -21.28 -16.85 8.94
C VAL A 64 -21.70 -15.85 7.86
N PRO A 65 -22.84 -15.15 8.00
CA PRO A 65 -23.33 -14.22 6.98
C PRO A 65 -22.40 -13.00 6.80
N PRO A 66 -22.16 -12.51 5.53
CA PRO A 66 -22.64 -13.06 4.26
C PRO A 66 -21.85 -14.29 3.77
N SER A 67 -20.56 -14.41 4.08
CA SER A 67 -19.67 -15.56 3.94
C SER A 67 -18.45 -15.36 4.85
N ARG A 68 -17.69 -16.43 5.09
CA ARG A 68 -16.43 -16.33 5.85
C ARG A 68 -15.48 -15.31 5.24
N LEU A 69 -15.31 -15.34 3.91
CA LEU A 69 -14.45 -14.40 3.17
C LEU A 69 -14.89 -12.95 3.36
N GLU A 70 -16.17 -12.64 3.14
CA GLU A 70 -16.69 -11.28 3.30
C GLU A 70 -16.58 -10.81 4.75
N LYS A 71 -16.82 -11.71 5.72
CA LYS A 71 -16.62 -11.40 7.14
C LYS A 71 -15.16 -11.09 7.45
N SER A 72 -14.23 -11.84 6.86
CA SER A 72 -12.79 -11.64 7.02
C SER A 72 -12.35 -10.31 6.40
N LYS A 73 -12.87 -9.92 5.22
CA LYS A 73 -12.62 -8.60 4.62
C LYS A 73 -13.09 -7.47 5.55
N LEU A 74 -14.30 -7.57 6.10
CA LEU A 74 -14.81 -6.59 7.08
C LEU A 74 -13.92 -6.51 8.33
N MET A 75 -13.40 -7.65 8.80
CA MET A 75 -12.48 -7.68 9.94
C MET A 75 -11.16 -6.94 9.58
N VAL A 76 -10.60 -7.20 8.41
CA VAL A 76 -9.39 -6.51 7.91
C VAL A 76 -9.63 -5.01 7.79
N GLU A 77 -10.76 -4.58 7.22
CA GLU A 77 -11.12 -3.17 7.12
C GLU A 77 -11.19 -2.51 8.51
N ASN A 78 -11.83 -3.17 9.47
CA ASN A 78 -11.89 -2.69 10.86
C ASN A 78 -10.50 -2.61 11.52
N LEU A 79 -9.62 -3.55 11.24
CA LEU A 79 -8.23 -3.50 11.72
C LEU A 79 -7.48 -2.31 11.10
N MET A 80 -7.65 -2.07 9.80
CA MET A 80 -7.02 -0.94 9.10
C MET A 80 -7.41 0.41 9.71
N THR A 81 -8.66 0.57 10.17
CA THR A 81 -9.10 1.83 10.81
C THR A 81 -8.39 2.11 12.14
N LYS A 82 -7.86 1.08 12.79
CA LYS A 82 -7.13 1.19 14.06
C LYS A 82 -5.63 1.46 13.85
N PHE A 83 -5.12 1.18 12.66
CA PHE A 83 -3.73 1.41 12.28
C PHE A 83 -3.56 2.85 11.77
N SER A 84 -3.22 3.79 12.64
CA SER A 84 -3.09 5.21 12.23
C SER A 84 -1.69 5.59 11.75
N GLU A 85 -0.68 4.83 12.10
CA GLU A 85 0.74 5.15 11.87
C GLU A 85 1.55 3.96 11.35
N ASP A 86 0.92 2.81 11.23
CA ASP A 86 1.53 1.55 10.83
C ASP A 86 1.56 1.42 9.31
N LYS A 87 2.39 0.52 8.81
CA LYS A 87 2.36 0.12 7.40
C LYS A 87 1.67 -1.21 7.28
N ILE A 88 0.90 -1.38 6.24
CA ILE A 88 0.16 -2.59 5.96
C ILE A 88 0.58 -3.20 4.62
N GLY A 89 0.72 -4.50 4.58
CA GLY A 89 0.81 -5.31 3.36
C GLY A 89 -0.32 -6.33 3.34
N LEU A 90 -0.73 -6.76 2.17
CA LEU A 90 -1.80 -7.74 1.98
C LEU A 90 -1.31 -8.88 1.10
N ILE A 91 -1.41 -10.08 1.62
CA ILE A 91 -1.15 -11.34 0.92
C ILE A 91 -2.46 -12.10 0.85
N VAL A 92 -2.75 -12.71 -0.27
CA VAL A 92 -3.84 -13.67 -0.43
C VAL A 92 -3.24 -15.05 -0.65
N PHE A 93 -3.87 -16.07 -0.09
CA PHE A 93 -3.41 -17.44 -0.25
C PHE A 93 -4.54 -18.45 -0.33
N ALA A 94 -4.24 -19.58 -0.94
CA ALA A 94 -5.02 -20.80 -1.00
C ALA A 94 -4.00 -21.98 -1.13
N GLY A 95 -4.01 -22.78 -2.18
CA GLY A 95 -2.93 -23.74 -2.48
C GLY A 95 -1.62 -23.07 -2.94
N ASP A 96 -1.65 -21.77 -3.20
CA ASP A 96 -0.48 -20.91 -3.48
C ASP A 96 -0.67 -19.55 -2.80
N ALA A 97 0.39 -18.70 -2.79
CA ALA A 97 0.34 -17.40 -2.11
C ALA A 97 0.87 -16.27 -3.00
N PHE A 98 0.22 -15.09 -2.96
CA PHE A 98 0.58 -13.93 -3.76
C PHE A 98 0.50 -12.63 -2.96
N VAL A 99 1.42 -11.72 -3.23
CA VAL A 99 1.36 -10.35 -2.69
C VAL A 99 0.32 -9.56 -3.47
N GLN A 100 -0.81 -9.28 -2.83
CA GLN A 100 -1.87 -8.45 -3.39
C GLN A 100 -1.55 -6.96 -3.25
N LEU A 101 -0.95 -6.58 -2.12
CA LEU A 101 -0.49 -5.22 -1.85
C LEU A 101 0.85 -5.26 -1.11
N PRO A 102 1.92 -4.68 -1.69
CA PRO A 102 3.17 -4.48 -0.97
C PRO A 102 3.00 -3.56 0.24
N ILE A 103 3.93 -3.63 1.20
CA ILE A 103 3.88 -2.82 2.42
C ILE A 103 3.80 -1.32 2.08
N THR A 104 2.72 -0.69 2.51
CA THR A 104 2.42 0.72 2.28
C THR A 104 1.76 1.36 3.49
N SER A 105 1.77 2.68 3.56
CA SER A 105 0.97 3.48 4.48
C SER A 105 -0.29 4.07 3.81
N ASP A 106 -0.57 3.70 2.57
CA ASP A 106 -1.76 4.13 1.84
C ASP A 106 -2.94 3.18 2.10
N TYR A 107 -3.73 3.51 3.12
CA TYR A 107 -4.90 2.72 3.51
C TYR A 107 -6.05 2.80 2.50
N ILE A 108 -6.10 3.86 1.68
CA ILE A 108 -7.13 3.99 0.64
C ILE A 108 -6.88 2.93 -0.43
N SER A 109 -5.65 2.84 -0.92
CA SER A 109 -5.26 1.77 -1.84
C SER A 109 -5.45 0.39 -1.22
N ALA A 110 -5.06 0.22 0.05
CA ALA A 110 -5.22 -1.06 0.76
C ALA A 110 -6.68 -1.53 0.79
N LYS A 111 -7.62 -0.61 1.05
CA LYS A 111 -9.06 -0.93 1.02
C LYS A 111 -9.52 -1.30 -0.39
N MET A 112 -9.11 -0.55 -1.41
CA MET A 112 -9.46 -0.87 -2.80
C MET A 112 -8.98 -2.25 -3.23
N PHE A 113 -7.75 -2.65 -2.83
CA PHE A 113 -7.25 -3.99 -3.11
C PHE A 113 -8.01 -5.06 -2.34
N LEU A 114 -8.35 -4.81 -1.08
CA LEU A 114 -9.13 -5.72 -0.24
C LEU A 114 -10.52 -6.00 -0.83
N ASP A 115 -11.21 -4.96 -1.30
CA ASP A 115 -12.56 -5.07 -1.89
C ASP A 115 -12.57 -5.95 -3.15
N ASN A 116 -11.48 -5.91 -3.93
CA ASN A 116 -11.33 -6.67 -5.17
C ASN A 116 -10.85 -8.13 -4.96
N ILE A 117 -10.63 -8.56 -3.72
CA ILE A 117 -10.23 -9.94 -3.45
C ILE A 117 -11.39 -10.89 -3.73
N SER A 118 -11.09 -11.95 -4.46
CA SER A 118 -11.99 -13.06 -4.73
C SER A 118 -11.22 -14.37 -4.86
N PRO A 119 -11.85 -15.53 -4.63
CA PRO A 119 -11.20 -16.84 -4.79
C PRO A 119 -10.62 -17.10 -6.18
N SER A 120 -11.15 -16.40 -7.20
CA SER A 120 -10.66 -16.53 -8.58
C SER A 120 -9.26 -15.96 -8.82
N LEU A 121 -8.70 -15.23 -7.86
CA LEU A 121 -7.33 -14.70 -7.97
C LEU A 121 -6.26 -15.79 -7.92
N ILE A 122 -6.59 -16.95 -7.33
CA ILE A 122 -5.67 -18.09 -7.21
C ILE A 122 -6.27 -19.29 -7.93
N GLY A 123 -5.55 -19.79 -8.91
CA GLY A 123 -6.00 -20.96 -9.69
C GLY A 123 -5.82 -22.30 -8.95
N THR A 124 -4.86 -22.37 -8.03
CA THR A 124 -4.57 -23.57 -7.24
C THR A 124 -5.39 -23.54 -5.96
N GLN A 125 -6.34 -24.45 -5.83
CA GLN A 125 -7.14 -24.61 -4.62
C GLN A 125 -6.37 -25.41 -3.56
N GLY A 126 -6.81 -25.28 -2.30
CA GLY A 126 -6.14 -25.84 -1.13
C GLY A 126 -5.88 -24.74 -0.11
N THR A 127 -5.18 -25.05 0.98
CA THR A 127 -4.81 -24.08 2.02
C THR A 127 -3.39 -24.38 2.45
N ASP A 128 -2.45 -23.55 2.00
CA ASP A 128 -1.01 -23.67 2.29
C ASP A 128 -0.57 -22.45 3.13
N ILE A 129 -0.73 -22.58 4.44
CA ILE A 129 -0.34 -21.54 5.41
C ILE A 129 1.19 -21.38 5.41
N GLY A 130 1.93 -22.45 5.18
CA GLY A 130 3.39 -22.41 5.13
C GLY A 130 3.91 -21.50 4.02
N LYS A 131 3.36 -21.59 2.80
CA LYS A 131 3.69 -20.68 1.70
C LYS A 131 3.31 -19.24 2.01
N ALA A 132 2.13 -19.01 2.60
CA ALA A 132 1.69 -17.68 2.99
C ALA A 132 2.64 -17.02 3.99
N LEU A 133 3.06 -17.76 5.02
CA LEU A 133 4.02 -17.31 6.03
C LEU A 133 5.39 -17.05 5.41
N ASN A 134 5.89 -17.96 4.57
CA ASN A 134 7.16 -17.80 3.88
C ASN A 134 7.18 -16.53 3.03
N LEU A 135 6.14 -16.32 2.22
CA LEU A 135 6.01 -15.12 1.41
C LEU A 135 5.95 -13.86 2.27
N ALA A 136 5.19 -13.89 3.38
CA ALA A 136 5.08 -12.76 4.30
C ALA A 136 6.42 -12.42 4.95
N ILE A 137 7.16 -13.41 5.43
CA ILE A 137 8.49 -13.22 6.04
C ILE A 137 9.45 -12.49 5.09
N HIS A 138 9.39 -12.81 3.80
CA HIS A 138 10.28 -12.22 2.78
C HIS A 138 9.76 -10.91 2.19
N SER A 139 8.51 -10.53 2.47
CA SER A 139 7.89 -9.29 1.98
C SER A 139 8.12 -8.08 2.89
N PHE A 140 8.68 -8.26 4.08
CA PHE A 140 9.01 -7.15 4.97
C PHE A 140 10.17 -6.29 4.46
N THR A 141 10.16 -5.01 4.84
CA THR A 141 11.27 -4.10 4.50
C THR A 141 12.58 -4.62 5.10
N PRO A 142 13.62 -4.84 4.28
CA PRO A 142 14.92 -5.29 4.77
C PRO A 142 15.54 -4.28 5.75
N ASN A 143 16.25 -4.78 6.77
CA ASN A 143 17.00 -3.95 7.74
C ASN A 143 16.16 -2.90 8.50
N SER A 144 14.85 -3.02 8.49
CA SER A 144 13.97 -2.16 9.28
C SER A 144 14.08 -2.52 10.77
N LYS A 145 14.33 -1.51 11.61
CA LYS A 145 14.30 -1.64 13.09
C LYS A 145 12.88 -1.51 13.66
N ILE A 146 11.88 -1.51 12.80
CA ILE A 146 10.46 -1.39 13.14
C ILE A 146 9.93 -2.77 13.56
N GLY A 147 8.97 -2.82 14.48
CA GLY A 147 8.28 -4.06 14.84
C GLY A 147 7.58 -4.66 13.60
N LYS A 148 7.55 -5.98 13.53
CA LYS A 148 6.95 -6.73 12.42
C LYS A 148 5.91 -7.69 12.95
N ALA A 149 4.77 -7.76 12.29
CA ALA A 149 3.69 -8.69 12.62
C ALA A 149 3.08 -9.30 11.36
N ILE A 150 2.70 -10.55 11.44
CA ILE A 150 1.90 -11.26 10.43
C ILE A 150 0.58 -11.61 11.09
N ILE A 151 -0.52 -11.32 10.43
CA ILE A 151 -1.87 -11.73 10.84
C ILE A 151 -2.39 -12.66 9.74
N VAL A 152 -2.56 -13.93 10.08
CA VAL A 152 -3.15 -14.93 9.19
C VAL A 152 -4.63 -15.02 9.51
N ILE A 153 -5.47 -14.92 8.49
CA ILE A 153 -6.93 -15.09 8.61
C ILE A 153 -7.32 -16.27 7.74
N THR A 154 -7.74 -17.36 8.38
CA THR A 154 -8.07 -18.63 7.75
C THR A 154 -9.16 -19.33 8.54
N ASP A 155 -9.83 -20.29 7.94
CA ASP A 155 -10.77 -21.19 8.63
C ASP A 155 -10.08 -22.35 9.35
N GLY A 156 -8.75 -22.37 9.36
CA GLY A 156 -7.93 -23.24 10.22
C GLY A 156 -7.47 -24.56 9.62
N GLU A 157 -7.80 -24.84 8.37
CA GLU A 157 -7.34 -26.07 7.69
C GLU A 157 -5.98 -25.82 7.00
N ASP A 158 -4.89 -26.36 7.57
CA ASP A 158 -3.58 -26.42 6.90
C ASP A 158 -3.44 -27.80 6.23
N ASN A 159 -3.75 -27.85 4.93
CA ASN A 159 -3.80 -29.10 4.18
C ASN A 159 -2.43 -29.55 3.66
N GLU A 160 -1.47 -28.64 3.55
CA GLU A 160 -0.16 -28.90 2.95
C GLU A 160 0.94 -29.04 4.01
N GLY A 161 0.72 -28.56 5.22
CA GLY A 161 1.71 -28.53 6.31
C GLY A 161 2.77 -27.46 6.16
N GLY A 162 3.72 -27.43 7.10
CA GLY A 162 4.83 -26.45 7.08
C GLY A 162 4.55 -25.13 7.81
N ALA A 163 3.32 -24.90 8.26
CA ALA A 163 2.98 -23.69 9.02
C ALA A 163 3.81 -23.53 10.30
N GLU A 164 4.04 -24.61 11.04
CA GLU A 164 4.80 -24.60 12.28
C GLU A 164 6.28 -24.24 12.03
N GLU A 165 6.89 -24.81 10.98
CA GLU A 165 8.28 -24.52 10.61
C GLU A 165 8.44 -23.03 10.26
N MET A 166 7.56 -22.49 9.45
CA MET A 166 7.57 -21.07 9.05
C MET A 166 7.26 -20.14 10.22
N ALA A 167 6.39 -20.53 11.14
CA ALA A 167 6.13 -19.76 12.35
C ALA A 167 7.38 -19.68 13.25
N ASN A 168 8.11 -20.78 13.40
CA ASN A 168 9.38 -20.83 14.12
C ASN A 168 10.47 -19.97 13.43
N GLU A 169 10.48 -19.93 12.09
CA GLU A 169 11.37 -19.05 11.34
C GLU A 169 11.02 -17.58 11.56
N ALA A 170 9.73 -17.22 11.55
CA ALA A 170 9.25 -15.88 11.83
C ALA A 170 9.68 -15.43 13.24
N GLU A 171 9.54 -16.28 14.25
CA GLU A 171 9.97 -16.00 15.63
C GLU A 171 11.47 -15.71 15.70
N LYS A 172 12.31 -16.54 15.07
CA LYS A 172 13.77 -16.32 14.99
C LYS A 172 14.13 -14.98 14.36
N LYS A 173 13.31 -14.48 13.45
CA LYS A 173 13.46 -13.15 12.82
C LYS A 173 12.81 -12.02 13.62
N GLY A 174 12.24 -12.30 14.79
CA GLY A 174 11.56 -11.32 15.63
C GLY A 174 10.22 -10.83 15.08
N ILE A 175 9.58 -11.62 14.23
CA ILE A 175 8.27 -11.34 13.65
C ILE A 175 7.19 -12.04 14.49
N LYS A 176 6.16 -11.32 14.91
CA LYS A 176 5.04 -11.88 15.64
C LYS A 176 4.00 -12.42 14.66
N VAL A 177 3.54 -13.66 14.88
CA VAL A 177 2.50 -14.29 14.06
C VAL A 177 1.23 -14.43 14.90
N PHE A 178 0.10 -14.02 14.33
CA PHE A 178 -1.24 -14.16 14.92
C PHE A 178 -2.12 -14.88 13.91
N ILE A 179 -2.93 -15.81 14.38
CA ILE A 179 -3.92 -16.55 13.57
C ILE A 179 -5.31 -16.22 14.10
N LEU A 180 -6.25 -15.89 13.22
CA LEU A 180 -7.63 -15.47 13.51
C LEU A 180 -8.60 -16.31 12.70
#